data_e74a2dc2bceadfc2ee8d4a8f314d3f70
#
_entry.id   e74a2dc2bceadfc2ee8d4a8f314d3f70
#
_cell.length_a   1.000
_cell.length_b   1.000
_cell.length_c   1.000
_cell.angle_alpha   90.00
_cell.angle_beta   90.00
_cell.angle_gamma   90.00
#
_symmetry.space_group_name_H-M   'P 1'
#
loop_
_entity.id
_entity.type
_entity.pdbx_description
1 polymer ?
#
loop_
_entity_poly.entity_id
_entity_poly.type
_entity_poly.pdbx_seq_one_letter_code
_entity_poly.pdbx_strand_id
1 'polypeptide(L)'
;RNKEIYLGVLLKEKHTQEQSLGIVPISSQMERLHFIKKDGAVQFALTEELVLHYASSIFGKDSIQEKCLFRVTRNADIDVKEGMMDHDIDYREIMTELLRRRRKLAAVRLQITPAPAPEVERLLCSRLELTRKRVFLQKSPLDLSFFFKLSGRMEAEGHPALFYTPARPMLPPPDYDLAAEVQKHDVLLSYPYQSIRPFIAMLKKAAQDPDVISIKMTLYRMARESQIVQALMEAAENGKEVVALVELRARFDEQNNIDWSKPVSYTHLTLPT
;
A
#
# COMPACT_ATOMS: atom_id res chain seq x y z
N ARG A 1 -2.37 -12.39 -9.45
CA ARG A 1 -1.47 -11.52 -8.65
C ARG A 1 -1.87 -11.54 -7.18
N ASN A 2 -1.05 -10.95 -6.29
CA ASN A 2 -1.33 -10.94 -4.86
C ASN A 2 -2.37 -9.86 -4.52
N LYS A 3 -3.42 -10.25 -3.78
CA LYS A 3 -4.51 -9.38 -3.30
C LYS A 3 -5.34 -8.66 -4.39
N GLU A 4 -5.18 -8.99 -5.66
CA GLU A 4 -6.10 -8.52 -6.71
C GLU A 4 -7.43 -9.29 -6.66
N ILE A 5 -8.49 -8.64 -7.12
CA ILE A 5 -9.82 -9.22 -7.24
C ILE A 5 -9.98 -9.81 -8.64
N TYR A 6 -10.62 -10.96 -8.73
CA TYR A 6 -10.90 -11.65 -9.98
C TYR A 6 -12.37 -12.03 -10.05
N LEU A 7 -12.94 -11.96 -11.25
CA LEU A 7 -14.16 -12.69 -11.56
C LEU A 7 -13.80 -14.14 -11.90
N GLY A 8 -14.43 -15.08 -11.26
CA GLY A 8 -14.40 -16.50 -11.59
C GLY A 8 -15.75 -16.94 -12.16
N VAL A 9 -15.74 -17.64 -13.27
CA VAL A 9 -16.96 -18.10 -13.95
C VAL A 9 -16.82 -19.59 -14.26
N LEU A 10 -17.77 -20.39 -13.79
CA LEU A 10 -17.87 -21.78 -14.19
C LEU A 10 -18.61 -21.84 -15.53
N LEU A 11 -17.92 -22.28 -16.55
CA LEU A 11 -18.42 -22.44 -17.89
C LEU A 11 -18.71 -23.91 -18.16
N LYS A 12 -19.78 -24.17 -18.91
CA LYS A 12 -20.11 -25.50 -19.42
C LYS A 12 -20.24 -25.44 -20.94
N GLU A 13 -19.44 -26.19 -21.62
CA GLU A 13 -19.49 -26.25 -23.08
C GLU A 13 -20.73 -26.98 -23.57
N LYS A 14 -21.42 -26.42 -24.55
CA LYS A 14 -22.73 -26.91 -25.01
C LYS A 14 -22.64 -28.33 -25.63
N HIS A 15 -21.55 -28.62 -26.31
CA HIS A 15 -21.41 -29.88 -27.07
C HIS A 15 -20.75 -31.01 -26.28
N THR A 16 -19.66 -30.70 -25.58
CA THR A 16 -18.87 -31.71 -24.83
C THR A 16 -19.35 -31.87 -23.40
N GLN A 17 -20.18 -30.94 -22.90
CA GLN A 17 -20.59 -30.87 -21.50
C GLN A 17 -19.41 -30.70 -20.51
N GLU A 18 -18.20 -30.42 -21.03
CA GLU A 18 -17.02 -30.19 -20.20
C GLU A 18 -17.15 -28.88 -19.42
N GLN A 19 -16.67 -28.91 -18.18
CA GLN A 19 -16.63 -27.74 -17.31
C GLN A 19 -15.24 -27.10 -17.35
N SER A 20 -15.21 -25.79 -17.49
CA SER A 20 -14.00 -25.00 -17.43
C SER A 20 -14.17 -23.78 -16.54
N LEU A 21 -13.05 -23.27 -16.00
CA LEU A 21 -13.04 -22.09 -15.17
C LEU A 21 -12.49 -20.90 -15.96
N GLY A 22 -13.39 -19.96 -16.28
CA GLY A 22 -13.04 -18.66 -16.83
C GLY A 22 -12.61 -17.72 -15.71
N ILE A 23 -11.52 -16.96 -15.93
CA ILE A 23 -11.01 -16.00 -14.95
C ILE A 23 -10.78 -14.66 -15.63
N VAL A 24 -11.37 -13.58 -15.08
CA VAL A 24 -11.13 -12.21 -15.52
C VAL A 24 -10.46 -11.41 -14.38
N PRO A 25 -9.26 -10.89 -14.57
CA PRO A 25 -8.63 -10.02 -13.59
C PRO A 25 -9.33 -8.65 -13.59
N ILE A 26 -9.62 -8.12 -12.40
CA ILE A 26 -10.11 -6.77 -12.23
C ILE A 26 -8.90 -5.90 -11.90
N SER A 27 -8.45 -5.15 -12.91
CA SER A 27 -7.21 -4.40 -12.82
C SER A 27 -7.32 -3.29 -11.77
N SER A 28 -6.27 -3.15 -10.93
CA SER A 28 -6.12 -2.02 -10.02
C SER A 28 -5.93 -0.67 -10.72
N GLN A 29 -5.71 -0.67 -12.04
CA GLN A 29 -5.64 0.55 -12.85
C GLN A 29 -7.02 1.06 -13.25
N MET A 30 -8.07 0.22 -13.14
CA MET A 30 -9.44 0.66 -13.38
C MET A 30 -9.94 1.49 -12.20
N GLU A 31 -10.74 2.50 -12.49
CA GLU A 31 -11.46 3.21 -11.45
C GLU A 31 -12.39 2.22 -10.74
N ARG A 32 -12.26 2.12 -9.42
CA ARG A 32 -12.98 1.11 -8.67
C ARG A 32 -14.37 1.54 -8.23
N LEU A 33 -14.58 2.87 -8.04
CA LEU A 33 -15.84 3.47 -7.62
C LEU A 33 -16.47 4.24 -8.78
N HIS A 34 -17.67 3.87 -9.15
CA HIS A 34 -18.49 4.57 -10.13
C HIS A 34 -19.65 5.27 -9.42
N PHE A 35 -19.59 6.59 -9.36
CA PHE A 35 -20.62 7.40 -8.70
C PHE A 35 -21.77 7.74 -9.65
N ILE A 36 -22.99 7.60 -9.14
CA ILE A 36 -24.23 7.93 -9.84
C ILE A 36 -24.97 8.96 -8.98
N LYS A 37 -25.28 10.10 -9.55
CA LYS A 37 -26.15 11.09 -8.91
C LYS A 37 -27.61 10.77 -9.24
N LYS A 38 -28.40 10.48 -8.23
CA LYS A 38 -29.83 10.24 -8.39
C LYS A 38 -30.58 10.81 -7.19
N ASP A 39 -31.58 11.61 -7.46
CA ASP A 39 -32.54 12.14 -6.48
C ASP A 39 -31.88 12.80 -5.24
N GLY A 40 -30.79 13.53 -5.45
CA GLY A 40 -30.02 14.19 -4.36
C GLY A 40 -29.18 13.26 -3.49
N ALA A 41 -29.22 11.96 -3.76
CA ALA A 41 -28.39 10.97 -3.06
C ALA A 41 -27.17 10.59 -3.89
N VAL A 42 -26.04 10.33 -3.20
CA VAL A 42 -24.84 9.76 -3.81
C VAL A 42 -24.94 8.24 -3.77
N GLN A 43 -25.09 7.65 -4.95
CA GLN A 43 -25.01 6.20 -5.11
C GLN A 43 -23.68 5.84 -5.75
N PHE A 44 -23.19 4.65 -5.46
CA PHE A 44 -21.98 4.14 -6.11
C PHE A 44 -22.09 2.66 -6.42
N ALA A 45 -21.36 2.21 -7.43
CA ALA A 45 -21.13 0.82 -7.74
C ALA A 45 -19.63 0.52 -7.73
N LEU A 46 -19.25 -0.68 -7.33
CA LEU A 46 -17.89 -1.17 -7.43
C LEU A 46 -17.66 -1.81 -8.80
N THR A 47 -16.50 -1.58 -9.41
CA THR A 47 -16.15 -2.20 -10.71
C THR A 47 -16.28 -3.72 -10.66
N GLU A 48 -15.86 -4.36 -9.57
CA GLU A 48 -16.00 -5.80 -9.41
C GLU A 48 -17.45 -6.28 -9.46
N GLU A 49 -18.40 -5.52 -8.89
CA GLU A 49 -19.83 -5.84 -8.94
C GLU A 49 -20.40 -5.65 -10.35
N LEU A 50 -19.97 -4.61 -11.06
CA LEU A 50 -20.33 -4.40 -12.46
C LEU A 50 -19.82 -5.53 -13.35
N VAL A 51 -18.56 -5.93 -13.21
CA VAL A 51 -17.96 -7.05 -13.95
C VAL A 51 -18.67 -8.35 -13.62
N LEU A 52 -19.02 -8.61 -12.37
CA LEU A 52 -19.81 -9.77 -11.97
C LEU A 52 -21.20 -9.73 -12.61
N HIS A 53 -21.87 -8.59 -12.61
CA HIS A 53 -23.19 -8.44 -13.22
C HIS A 53 -23.17 -8.72 -14.71
N TYR A 54 -22.24 -8.10 -15.44
CA TYR A 54 -22.11 -8.20 -16.88
C TYR A 54 -21.22 -9.36 -17.38
N ALA A 55 -20.94 -10.35 -16.55
CA ALA A 55 -20.10 -11.52 -16.92
C ALA A 55 -20.59 -12.23 -18.21
N SER A 56 -21.91 -12.25 -18.44
CA SER A 56 -22.51 -12.86 -19.64
C SER A 56 -22.14 -12.14 -20.94
N SER A 57 -21.79 -10.87 -20.89
CA SER A 57 -21.30 -10.12 -22.06
C SER A 57 -19.88 -10.52 -22.46
N ILE A 58 -19.13 -11.12 -21.54
CA ILE A 58 -17.75 -11.57 -21.77
C ILE A 58 -17.73 -13.05 -22.23
N PHE A 59 -18.52 -13.92 -21.56
CA PHE A 59 -18.43 -15.37 -21.74
C PHE A 59 -19.62 -15.97 -22.52
N GLY A 60 -20.62 -15.18 -22.88
CA GLY A 60 -21.86 -15.69 -23.45
C GLY A 60 -22.82 -16.21 -22.37
N LYS A 61 -24.09 -15.87 -22.50
CA LYS A 61 -25.11 -16.13 -21.45
C LYS A 61 -25.37 -17.62 -21.20
N ASP A 62 -25.32 -18.43 -22.24
CA ASP A 62 -25.71 -19.85 -22.17
C ASP A 62 -24.61 -20.78 -21.68
N SER A 63 -23.38 -20.31 -21.55
CA SER A 63 -22.25 -21.10 -21.07
C SER A 63 -21.97 -20.95 -19.57
N ILE A 64 -22.53 -19.91 -18.95
CA ILE A 64 -22.28 -19.62 -17.54
C ILE A 64 -23.19 -20.47 -16.66
N GLN A 65 -22.62 -21.33 -15.85
CA GLN A 65 -23.31 -22.08 -14.82
C GLN A 65 -23.33 -21.31 -13.50
N GLU A 66 -22.18 -20.70 -13.17
CA GLU A 66 -22.02 -19.97 -11.93
C GLU A 66 -20.92 -18.92 -12.06
N LYS A 67 -21.00 -17.89 -11.20
CA LYS A 67 -20.02 -16.81 -11.17
C LYS A 67 -19.79 -16.30 -9.73
N CYS A 68 -18.55 -15.94 -9.44
CA CYS A 68 -18.17 -15.38 -8.14
C CYS A 68 -17.01 -14.40 -8.32
N LEU A 69 -16.84 -13.54 -7.33
CA LEU A 69 -15.61 -12.76 -7.16
C LEU A 69 -14.70 -13.50 -6.19
N PHE A 70 -13.40 -13.50 -6.48
CA PHE A 70 -12.43 -14.07 -5.56
C PHE A 70 -11.16 -13.25 -5.46
N ARG A 71 -10.47 -13.39 -4.33
CA ARG A 71 -9.21 -12.72 -4.02
C ARG A 71 -8.22 -13.70 -3.42
N VAL A 72 -7.00 -13.70 -3.94
CA VAL A 72 -5.92 -14.60 -3.49
C VAL A 72 -4.89 -13.81 -2.70
N THR A 73 -4.61 -14.25 -1.47
CA THR A 73 -3.44 -13.79 -0.73
C THR A 73 -2.33 -14.80 -0.88
N ARG A 74 -1.16 -14.35 -1.27
CA ARG A 74 0.06 -15.16 -1.39
C ARG A 74 0.97 -14.94 -0.19
N ASN A 75 1.83 -15.90 0.08
CA ASN A 75 2.84 -15.75 1.11
C ASN A 75 3.65 -14.47 0.87
N ALA A 76 3.97 -13.76 1.94
CA ALA A 76 4.78 -12.54 1.89
C ALA A 76 6.17 -12.74 2.52
N ASP A 77 6.37 -13.88 3.20
CA ASP A 77 7.64 -14.18 3.83
C ASP A 77 8.63 -14.68 2.77
N ILE A 78 9.70 -13.93 2.61
CA ILE A 78 10.84 -14.30 1.80
C ILE A 78 12.04 -14.32 2.74
N ASP A 79 12.71 -15.45 2.81
CA ASP A 79 13.97 -15.54 3.55
C ASP A 79 15.06 -14.83 2.74
N VAL A 80 15.60 -13.78 3.33
CA VAL A 80 16.63 -12.92 2.70
C VAL A 80 18.00 -13.62 2.71
N LYS A 81 18.16 -14.69 3.50
CA LYS A 81 19.43 -15.39 3.66
C LYS A 81 19.98 -16.01 2.37
N GLU A 82 19.14 -16.30 1.40
CA GLU A 82 19.58 -16.86 0.11
C GLU A 82 20.27 -15.84 -0.82
N GLY A 83 20.16 -14.53 -0.58
CA GLY A 83 20.74 -13.49 -1.43
C GLY A 83 21.94 -12.76 -0.83
N MET A 84 22.29 -13.04 0.43
CA MET A 84 23.32 -12.27 1.18
C MET A 84 24.77 -12.81 1.03
N MET A 85 25.02 -13.80 0.19
CA MET A 85 26.37 -14.37 0.08
C MET A 85 27.33 -13.58 -0.86
N ASP A 86 26.82 -12.56 -1.54
CA ASP A 86 27.66 -11.73 -2.42
C ASP A 86 27.74 -10.30 -1.86
N HIS A 87 28.90 -9.92 -1.34
CA HIS A 87 29.14 -8.64 -0.69
C HIS A 87 29.09 -7.43 -1.63
N ASP A 88 29.02 -7.66 -2.96
CA ASP A 88 29.06 -6.61 -3.98
C ASP A 88 27.67 -6.22 -4.53
N ILE A 89 26.58 -6.87 -4.08
CA ILE A 89 25.24 -6.58 -4.60
C ILE A 89 24.56 -5.50 -3.76
N ASP A 90 24.08 -4.45 -4.43
CA ASP A 90 23.28 -3.40 -3.79
C ASP A 90 21.99 -4.00 -3.15
N TYR A 91 21.87 -3.85 -1.84
CA TYR A 91 20.71 -4.35 -1.08
C TYR A 91 19.36 -3.86 -1.63
N ARG A 92 19.32 -2.71 -2.31
CA ARG A 92 18.13 -2.19 -3.00
C ARG A 92 17.73 -3.06 -4.19
N GLU A 93 18.70 -3.59 -4.93
CA GLU A 93 18.45 -4.50 -6.05
C GLU A 93 17.91 -5.83 -5.53
N ILE A 94 18.50 -6.35 -4.46
CA ILE A 94 18.02 -7.55 -3.77
C ILE A 94 16.57 -7.35 -3.34
N MET A 95 16.25 -6.25 -2.67
CA MET A 95 14.88 -5.95 -2.22
C MET A 95 13.91 -5.78 -3.38
N THR A 96 14.32 -5.15 -4.47
CA THR A 96 13.48 -5.00 -5.67
C THR A 96 13.16 -6.36 -6.30
N GLU A 97 14.14 -7.25 -6.41
CA GLU A 97 13.93 -8.60 -6.93
C GLU A 97 13.07 -9.45 -5.97
N LEU A 98 13.28 -9.34 -4.66
CA LEU A 98 12.46 -10.01 -3.66
C LEU A 98 10.98 -9.57 -3.76
N LEU A 99 10.72 -8.28 -3.93
CA LEU A 99 9.35 -7.77 -4.14
C LEU A 99 8.74 -8.31 -5.44
N ARG A 100 9.54 -8.50 -6.49
CA ARG A 100 9.10 -9.13 -7.74
C ARG A 100 8.77 -10.61 -7.54
N ARG A 101 9.57 -11.36 -6.80
CA ARG A 101 9.35 -12.78 -6.46
C ARG A 101 8.09 -12.99 -5.62
N ARG A 102 7.76 -12.06 -4.70
CA ARG A 102 6.52 -12.12 -3.90
C ARG A 102 5.26 -12.34 -4.73
N ARG A 103 5.23 -11.84 -5.96
CA ARG A 103 4.08 -12.02 -6.87
C ARG A 103 3.84 -13.47 -7.29
N LYS A 104 4.84 -14.33 -7.20
CA LYS A 104 4.82 -15.74 -7.63
C LYS A 104 4.74 -16.73 -6.46
N LEU A 105 4.79 -16.25 -5.20
CA LEU A 105 4.78 -17.13 -4.04
C LEU A 105 3.45 -17.90 -3.90
N ALA A 106 3.51 -19.02 -3.18
CA ALA A 106 2.36 -19.90 -2.95
C ALA A 106 1.15 -19.14 -2.39
N ALA A 107 -0.04 -19.52 -2.85
CA ALA A 107 -1.28 -19.00 -2.28
C ALA A 107 -1.43 -19.52 -0.84
N VAL A 108 -1.85 -18.64 0.07
CA VAL A 108 -2.07 -18.99 1.49
C VAL A 108 -3.50 -18.73 1.95
N ARG A 109 -4.27 -17.97 1.17
CA ARG A 109 -5.67 -17.65 1.49
C ARG A 109 -6.45 -17.35 0.22
N LEU A 110 -7.66 -17.90 0.14
CA LEU A 110 -8.65 -17.62 -0.88
C LEU A 110 -9.90 -17.03 -0.23
N GLN A 111 -10.34 -15.86 -0.67
CA GLN A 111 -11.57 -15.20 -0.26
C GLN A 111 -12.54 -15.21 -1.44
N ILE A 112 -13.81 -15.53 -1.21
CA ILE A 112 -14.82 -15.65 -2.26
C ILE A 112 -16.12 -14.97 -1.85
N THR A 113 -16.78 -14.30 -2.80
CA THR A 113 -18.13 -13.73 -2.65
C THR A 113 -18.84 -13.66 -4.02
N PRO A 114 -20.15 -13.91 -4.11
CA PRO A 114 -20.96 -14.65 -3.16
C PRO A 114 -20.43 -16.07 -2.97
N ALA A 115 -20.97 -16.79 -1.98
CA ALA A 115 -20.61 -18.19 -1.78
C ALA A 115 -20.89 -19.01 -3.05
N PRO A 116 -19.87 -19.61 -3.69
CA PRO A 116 -20.02 -20.33 -4.95
C PRO A 116 -20.52 -21.75 -4.70
N ALA A 117 -20.93 -22.45 -5.81
CA ALA A 117 -21.13 -23.88 -5.75
C ALA A 117 -19.83 -24.62 -5.37
N PRO A 118 -19.93 -25.78 -4.71
CA PRO A 118 -18.77 -26.55 -4.27
C PRO A 118 -17.77 -26.84 -5.39
N GLU A 119 -18.24 -26.95 -6.63
CA GLU A 119 -17.42 -27.21 -7.80
C GLU A 119 -16.46 -26.08 -8.12
N VAL A 120 -16.90 -24.82 -8.07
CA VAL A 120 -16.04 -23.64 -8.29
C VAL A 120 -14.97 -23.55 -7.20
N GLU A 121 -15.37 -23.76 -5.94
CA GLU A 121 -14.43 -23.78 -4.81
C GLU A 121 -13.37 -24.86 -5.02
N ARG A 122 -13.79 -26.08 -5.43
CA ARG A 122 -12.89 -27.20 -5.70
C ARG A 122 -11.88 -26.88 -6.81
N LEU A 123 -12.34 -26.33 -7.93
CA LEU A 123 -11.49 -25.96 -9.07
C LEU A 123 -10.49 -24.85 -8.69
N LEU A 124 -10.94 -23.83 -7.95
CA LEU A 124 -10.04 -22.78 -7.48
C LEU A 124 -9.00 -23.32 -6.50
N CYS A 125 -9.41 -24.14 -5.54
CA CYS A 125 -8.50 -24.80 -4.60
C CYS A 125 -7.45 -25.66 -5.30
N SER A 126 -7.87 -26.48 -6.27
CA SER A 126 -6.96 -27.33 -7.05
C SER A 126 -5.93 -26.50 -7.81
N ARG A 127 -6.36 -25.45 -8.51
CA ARG A 127 -5.44 -24.58 -9.28
C ARG A 127 -4.49 -23.73 -8.43
N LEU A 128 -4.88 -23.42 -7.19
CA LEU A 128 -4.10 -22.61 -6.28
C LEU A 128 -3.34 -23.45 -5.26
N GLU A 129 -3.46 -24.77 -5.31
CA GLU A 129 -2.84 -25.71 -4.36
C GLU A 129 -3.24 -25.39 -2.90
N LEU A 130 -4.51 -25.03 -2.71
CA LEU A 130 -5.06 -24.66 -1.41
C LEU A 130 -5.95 -25.79 -0.85
N THR A 131 -5.89 -25.95 0.46
CA THR A 131 -6.86 -26.76 1.20
C THR A 131 -8.11 -25.93 1.52
N ARG A 132 -9.25 -26.59 1.69
CA ARG A 132 -10.52 -25.93 2.05
C ARG A 132 -10.42 -25.09 3.34
N LYS A 133 -9.54 -25.45 4.26
CA LYS A 133 -9.27 -24.65 5.49
C LYS A 133 -8.73 -23.24 5.23
N ARG A 134 -8.26 -22.98 4.01
CA ARG A 134 -7.72 -21.68 3.56
C ARG A 134 -8.73 -20.87 2.74
N VAL A 135 -9.98 -21.36 2.61
CA VAL A 135 -11.06 -20.69 1.89
C VAL A 135 -11.94 -19.93 2.88
N PHE A 136 -12.23 -18.70 2.58
CA PHE A 136 -13.03 -17.78 3.41
C PHE A 136 -14.17 -17.21 2.56
N LEU A 137 -15.39 -17.62 2.84
CA LEU A 137 -16.57 -17.07 2.21
C LEU A 137 -16.93 -15.74 2.88
N GLN A 138 -17.15 -14.70 2.10
CA GLN A 138 -17.45 -13.36 2.59
C GLN A 138 -18.81 -12.88 2.07
N LYS A 139 -19.51 -12.10 2.90
CA LYS A 139 -20.74 -11.40 2.52
C LYS A 139 -20.47 -9.93 2.17
N SER A 140 -19.29 -9.42 2.52
CA SER A 140 -18.85 -8.06 2.23
C SER A 140 -17.97 -8.01 0.97
N PRO A 141 -17.72 -6.84 0.39
CA PRO A 141 -16.71 -6.67 -0.64
C PRO A 141 -15.36 -7.24 -0.21
N LEU A 142 -14.63 -7.88 -1.14
CA LEU A 142 -13.37 -8.57 -0.86
C LEU A 142 -12.21 -7.65 -0.45
N ASP A 143 -12.33 -6.37 -0.76
CA ASP A 143 -11.36 -5.35 -0.40
C ASP A 143 -12.09 -4.07 0.00
N LEU A 144 -11.87 -3.63 1.23
CA LEU A 144 -12.51 -2.43 1.77
C LEU A 144 -11.71 -1.13 1.53
N SER A 145 -10.60 -1.19 0.79
CA SER A 145 -9.78 -0.01 0.52
C SER A 145 -10.52 1.09 -0.28
N PHE A 146 -11.63 0.75 -0.95
CA PHE A 146 -12.47 1.73 -1.64
C PHE A 146 -13.06 2.77 -0.68
N PHE A 147 -13.20 2.45 0.61
CA PHE A 147 -13.69 3.40 1.61
C PHE A 147 -12.81 4.65 1.74
N PHE A 148 -11.50 4.57 1.46
CA PHE A 148 -10.65 5.76 1.44
C PHE A 148 -11.07 6.76 0.36
N LYS A 149 -11.40 6.27 -0.85
CA LYS A 149 -11.90 7.14 -1.93
C LYS A 149 -13.32 7.63 -1.65
N LEU A 150 -14.18 6.76 -1.12
CA LEU A 150 -15.53 7.13 -0.73
C LEU A 150 -15.51 8.20 0.36
N SER A 151 -14.68 8.02 1.38
CA SER A 151 -14.48 9.00 2.46
C SER A 151 -14.07 10.36 1.92
N GLY A 152 -13.00 10.41 1.09
CA GLY A 152 -12.56 11.67 0.49
C GLY A 152 -13.63 12.34 -0.38
N ARG A 153 -14.47 11.55 -1.06
CA ARG A 153 -15.62 12.08 -1.83
C ARG A 153 -16.68 12.70 -0.92
N MET A 154 -17.06 12.01 0.16
CA MET A 154 -18.03 12.50 1.13
C MET A 154 -17.56 13.78 1.85
N GLU A 155 -16.27 13.86 2.15
CA GLU A 155 -15.65 15.06 2.71
C GLU A 155 -15.72 16.23 1.73
N ALA A 156 -15.36 16.01 0.45
CA ALA A 156 -15.40 17.02 -0.60
C ALA A 156 -16.83 17.51 -0.93
N GLU A 157 -17.84 16.66 -0.75
CA GLU A 157 -19.26 17.02 -0.95
C GLU A 157 -19.89 17.67 0.29
N GLY A 158 -19.15 17.84 1.39
CA GLY A 158 -19.61 18.60 2.55
C GLY A 158 -20.53 17.80 3.49
N HIS A 159 -20.23 16.53 3.74
CA HIS A 159 -20.94 15.67 4.70
C HIS A 159 -20.21 15.57 6.06
N PRO A 160 -20.04 16.67 6.84
CA PRO A 160 -19.22 16.65 8.06
C PRO A 160 -19.71 15.71 9.15
N ALA A 161 -21.02 15.42 9.17
CA ALA A 161 -21.63 14.51 10.14
C ALA A 161 -21.12 13.05 10.04
N LEU A 162 -20.48 12.68 8.91
CA LEU A 162 -19.91 11.36 8.71
C LEU A 162 -18.47 11.23 9.27
N PHE A 163 -17.88 12.33 9.74
CA PHE A 163 -16.48 12.39 10.15
C PHE A 163 -16.35 12.87 11.59
N TYR A 164 -15.35 12.35 12.28
CA TYR A 164 -14.91 12.96 13.52
C TYR A 164 -14.22 14.29 13.22
N THR A 165 -14.41 15.27 14.13
CA THR A 165 -13.65 16.51 14.04
C THR A 165 -12.15 16.19 14.11
N PRO A 166 -11.35 16.58 13.12
CA PRO A 166 -9.92 16.31 13.14
C PRO A 166 -9.25 16.98 14.33
N ALA A 167 -8.46 16.21 15.08
CA ALA A 167 -7.61 16.80 16.12
C ALA A 167 -6.56 17.70 15.44
N ARG A 168 -6.51 18.96 15.86
CA ARG A 168 -5.48 19.90 15.39
C ARG A 168 -4.25 19.74 16.27
N PRO A 169 -3.05 19.53 15.70
CA PRO A 169 -1.83 19.52 16.49
C PRO A 169 -1.65 20.81 17.26
N MET A 170 -1.22 20.73 18.50
CA MET A 170 -0.78 21.90 19.27
C MET A 170 0.37 22.58 18.52
N LEU A 171 0.20 23.86 18.26
CA LEU A 171 1.27 24.70 17.70
C LEU A 171 2.13 25.24 18.84
N PRO A 172 3.44 25.35 18.65
CA PRO A 172 4.31 26.03 19.59
C PRO A 172 4.01 27.55 19.58
N PRO A 173 4.52 28.30 20.56
CA PRO A 173 4.55 29.77 20.51
C PRO A 173 5.18 30.28 19.19
N PRO A 174 4.79 31.46 18.70
CA PRO A 174 5.29 32.01 17.43
C PRO A 174 6.81 32.03 17.30
N ASP A 175 7.52 32.38 18.41
CA ASP A 175 8.97 32.54 18.45
C ASP A 175 9.70 31.27 18.96
N TYR A 176 9.05 30.14 18.95
CA TYR A 176 9.62 28.88 19.45
C TYR A 176 10.75 28.36 18.53
N ASP A 177 11.98 28.38 19.08
CA ASP A 177 13.15 27.77 18.44
C ASP A 177 13.52 26.47 19.15
N LEU A 178 13.18 25.33 18.52
CA LEU A 178 13.46 24.02 19.08
C LEU A 178 14.97 23.78 19.28
N ALA A 179 15.82 24.30 18.39
CA ALA A 179 17.27 24.16 18.52
C ALA A 179 17.80 24.85 19.77
N ALA A 180 17.27 26.05 20.07
CA ALA A 180 17.63 26.76 21.29
C ALA A 180 17.08 26.09 22.56
N GLU A 181 15.92 25.44 22.48
CA GLU A 181 15.33 24.76 23.64
C GLU A 181 16.08 23.47 23.99
N VAL A 182 16.47 22.64 23.00
CA VAL A 182 17.22 21.42 23.27
C VAL A 182 18.64 21.66 23.80
N GLN A 183 19.18 22.86 23.66
CA GLN A 183 20.43 23.25 24.30
C GLN A 183 20.28 23.51 25.79
N LYS A 184 19.08 23.82 26.27
CA LYS A 184 18.78 24.16 27.67
C LYS A 184 18.31 22.95 28.46
N HIS A 185 17.51 22.07 27.82
CA HIS A 185 16.91 20.91 28.48
C HIS A 185 16.42 19.89 27.46
N ASP A 186 16.10 18.69 27.93
CA ASP A 186 15.47 17.65 27.12
C ASP A 186 14.07 18.06 26.68
N VAL A 187 13.74 17.86 25.39
CA VAL A 187 12.43 18.20 24.82
C VAL A 187 11.76 16.91 24.34
N LEU A 188 10.57 16.61 24.87
CA LEU A 188 9.72 15.52 24.40
C LEU A 188 8.63 16.08 23.49
N LEU A 189 8.54 15.55 22.26
CA LEU A 189 7.49 15.89 21.31
C LEU A 189 6.62 14.67 21.04
N SER A 190 5.30 14.81 21.25
CA SER A 190 4.33 13.72 21.06
C SER A 190 3.52 13.95 19.78
N TYR A 191 3.87 13.22 18.73
CA TYR A 191 3.15 13.25 17.44
C TYR A 191 1.99 12.25 17.43
N PRO A 192 0.85 12.56 16.78
CA PRO A 192 0.51 13.77 16.01
C PRO A 192 -0.12 14.90 16.84
N TYR A 193 -0.10 14.83 18.17
CA TYR A 193 -0.76 15.79 19.05
C TYR A 193 -0.04 17.14 19.12
N GLN A 194 1.27 17.13 18.96
CA GLN A 194 2.09 18.32 18.77
C GLN A 194 2.51 18.46 17.30
N SER A 195 2.72 19.69 16.86
CA SER A 195 3.14 19.96 15.49
C SER A 195 4.58 19.50 15.24
N ILE A 196 4.82 18.83 14.11
CA ILE A 196 6.16 18.46 13.63
C ILE A 196 6.92 19.66 13.03
N ARG A 197 6.24 20.79 12.80
CA ARG A 197 6.84 21.98 12.17
C ARG A 197 8.11 22.49 12.86
N PRO A 198 8.20 22.56 14.20
CA PRO A 198 9.43 22.99 14.88
C PRO A 198 10.63 22.08 14.56
N PHE A 199 10.41 20.78 14.51
CA PHE A 199 11.46 19.83 14.14
C PHE A 199 11.93 20.02 12.69
N ILE A 200 10.99 20.18 11.75
CA ILE A 200 11.32 20.46 10.35
C ILE A 200 12.04 21.80 10.21
N ALA A 201 11.61 22.83 10.93
CA ALA A 201 12.27 24.15 10.92
C ALA A 201 13.70 24.06 11.47
N MET A 202 13.91 23.35 12.59
CA MET A 202 15.24 23.08 13.14
C MET A 202 16.13 22.36 12.13
N LEU A 203 15.61 21.35 11.46
CA LEU A 203 16.38 20.59 10.46
C LEU A 203 16.77 21.45 9.25
N LYS A 204 15.85 22.26 8.74
CA LYS A 204 16.12 23.22 7.65
C LYS A 204 17.14 24.27 8.06
N LYS A 205 17.04 24.81 9.28
CA LYS A 205 18.02 25.74 9.82
C LYS A 205 19.40 25.08 9.91
N ALA A 206 19.47 23.86 10.47
CA ALA A 206 20.71 23.10 10.55
C ALA A 206 21.33 22.80 9.17
N ALA A 207 20.51 22.59 8.13
CA ALA A 207 21.01 22.39 6.76
C ALA A 207 21.77 23.62 6.22
N GLN A 208 21.44 24.81 6.68
CA GLN A 208 22.04 26.08 6.21
C GLN A 208 23.09 26.65 7.17
N ASP A 209 23.06 26.25 8.45
CA ASP A 209 23.93 26.78 9.49
C ASP A 209 25.38 26.33 9.31
N PRO A 210 26.37 27.24 9.12
CA PRO A 210 27.76 26.87 8.91
C PRO A 210 28.42 26.15 10.12
N ASP A 211 27.88 26.32 11.31
CA ASP A 211 28.41 25.71 12.53
C ASP A 211 27.95 24.23 12.67
N VAL A 212 26.96 23.79 11.88
CA VAL A 212 26.52 22.40 11.83
C VAL A 212 27.38 21.62 10.86
N ILE A 213 28.17 20.69 11.37
CA ILE A 213 29.11 19.87 10.59
C ILE A 213 28.44 18.64 10.01
N SER A 214 27.58 17.96 10.79
CA SER A 214 26.95 16.73 10.38
C SER A 214 25.51 16.57 10.87
N ILE A 215 24.70 15.84 10.09
CA ILE A 215 23.33 15.45 10.46
C ILE A 215 23.20 13.92 10.34
N LYS A 216 22.82 13.26 11.42
CA LYS A 216 22.64 11.81 11.46
C LYS A 216 21.21 11.47 11.82
N MET A 217 20.52 10.67 10.99
CA MET A 217 19.10 10.39 11.16
C MET A 217 18.75 8.95 10.79
N THR A 218 17.87 8.33 11.59
CA THR A 218 17.25 7.05 11.28
C THR A 218 15.83 7.26 10.76
N LEU A 219 15.52 6.72 9.58
CA LEU A 219 14.25 6.86 8.88
C LEU A 219 13.59 5.49 8.72
N TYR A 220 12.41 5.29 9.32
CA TYR A 220 11.67 4.04 9.23
C TYR A 220 10.59 4.10 8.14
N ARG A 221 9.74 5.12 8.17
CA ARG A 221 8.71 5.39 7.16
C ARG A 221 8.74 6.85 6.76
N MET A 222 8.73 7.10 5.48
CA MET A 222 8.78 8.43 4.93
C MET A 222 7.49 8.76 4.18
N ALA A 223 7.02 10.01 4.29
CA ALA A 223 5.95 10.50 3.43
C ALA A 223 6.43 10.55 1.98
N ARG A 224 5.51 10.47 1.02
CA ARG A 224 5.84 10.56 -0.42
C ARG A 224 6.52 11.87 -0.79
N GLU A 225 6.18 12.97 -0.10
CA GLU A 225 6.79 14.29 -0.23
C GLU A 225 7.35 14.69 1.13
N SER A 226 8.48 14.07 1.49
CA SER A 226 9.06 14.25 2.81
C SER A 226 9.91 15.52 2.89
N GLN A 227 9.44 16.53 3.63
CA GLN A 227 10.23 17.73 3.92
C GLN A 227 11.50 17.41 4.73
N ILE A 228 11.52 16.33 5.49
CA ILE A 228 12.69 15.86 6.21
C ILE A 228 13.78 15.44 5.21
N VAL A 229 13.41 14.60 4.22
CA VAL A 229 14.37 14.15 3.20
C VAL A 229 14.87 15.32 2.36
N GLN A 230 14.00 16.27 2.02
CA GLN A 230 14.41 17.49 1.30
C GLN A 230 15.45 18.30 2.09
N ALA A 231 15.24 18.49 3.40
CA ALA A 231 16.19 19.19 4.25
C ALA A 231 17.53 18.43 4.41
N LEU A 232 17.51 17.10 4.42
CA LEU A 232 18.75 16.30 4.44
C LEU A 232 19.53 16.42 3.12
N MET A 233 18.84 16.45 1.98
CA MET A 233 19.45 16.67 0.67
C MET A 233 20.07 18.07 0.60
N GLU A 234 19.34 19.11 1.03
CA GLU A 234 19.85 20.49 1.11
C GLU A 234 21.10 20.59 2.00
N ALA A 235 21.10 19.89 3.14
CA ALA A 235 22.26 19.84 4.02
C ALA A 235 23.50 19.25 3.32
N ALA A 236 23.33 18.18 2.57
CA ALA A 236 24.41 17.55 1.81
C ALA A 236 24.91 18.45 0.67
N GLU A 237 24.00 19.11 -0.04
CA GLU A 237 24.34 20.09 -1.08
C GLU A 237 25.14 21.28 -0.51
N ASN A 238 24.87 21.65 0.75
CA ASN A 238 25.61 22.67 1.49
C ASN A 238 26.94 22.14 2.09
N GLY A 239 27.36 20.93 1.72
CA GLY A 239 28.65 20.38 2.12
C GLY A 239 28.70 19.76 3.51
N LYS A 240 27.56 19.49 4.15
CA LYS A 240 27.51 18.82 5.46
C LYS A 240 27.62 17.29 5.31
N GLU A 241 28.20 16.64 6.31
CA GLU A 241 28.15 15.19 6.41
C GLU A 241 26.72 14.75 6.80
N VAL A 242 26.00 14.10 5.87
CA VAL A 242 24.66 13.58 6.14
C VAL A 242 24.69 12.06 6.14
N VAL A 243 24.35 11.48 7.29
CA VAL A 243 24.21 10.02 7.45
C VAL A 243 22.74 9.69 7.69
N ALA A 244 22.10 9.05 6.72
CA ALA A 244 20.72 8.60 6.82
C ALA A 244 20.64 7.07 6.84
N LEU A 245 20.18 6.50 7.96
CA LEU A 245 19.88 5.10 8.09
C LEU A 245 18.42 4.85 7.68
N VAL A 246 18.20 4.12 6.58
CA VAL A 246 16.85 3.87 6.03
C VAL A 246 16.48 2.40 6.17
N GLU A 247 15.36 2.10 6.84
CA GLU A 247 14.82 0.75 6.92
C GLU A 247 14.06 0.39 5.63
N LEU A 248 14.70 -0.35 4.71
CA LEU A 248 14.09 -0.76 3.44
C LEU A 248 13.01 -1.83 3.61
N ARG A 249 12.99 -2.56 4.72
CA ARG A 249 11.98 -3.59 5.03
C ARG A 249 10.79 -3.05 5.82
N ALA A 250 10.58 -1.74 5.86
CA ALA A 250 9.41 -1.14 6.48
C ALA A 250 8.13 -1.71 5.86
N ARG A 251 7.41 -2.55 6.61
CA ARG A 251 6.28 -3.35 6.11
C ARG A 251 5.21 -2.45 5.49
N PHE A 252 4.84 -2.73 4.24
CA PHE A 252 3.92 -2.00 3.35
C PHE A 252 4.46 -0.70 2.73
N ASP A 253 5.66 -0.24 3.12
CA ASP A 253 6.30 0.97 2.58
C ASP A 253 7.63 0.65 1.87
N GLU A 254 7.91 -0.63 1.62
CA GLU A 254 9.18 -1.08 1.04
C GLU A 254 9.51 -0.34 -0.26
N GLN A 255 8.54 -0.24 -1.17
CA GLN A 255 8.76 0.44 -2.46
C GLN A 255 9.03 1.94 -2.29
N ASN A 256 8.27 2.60 -1.42
CA ASN A 256 8.45 4.03 -1.12
C ASN A 256 9.84 4.30 -0.52
N ASN A 257 10.30 3.45 0.41
CA ASN A 257 11.62 3.59 1.02
C ASN A 257 12.75 3.30 0.02
N ILE A 258 12.58 2.33 -0.89
CA ILE A 258 13.52 2.08 -1.99
C ILE A 258 13.59 3.30 -2.92
N ASP A 259 12.46 3.89 -3.29
CA ASP A 259 12.41 5.04 -4.18
C ASP A 259 13.09 6.26 -3.56
N TRP A 260 12.91 6.50 -2.25
CA TRP A 260 13.61 7.56 -1.52
C TRP A 260 15.10 7.27 -1.28
N SER A 261 15.50 6.02 -1.19
CA SER A 261 16.91 5.68 -1.03
C SER A 261 17.78 6.07 -2.23
N LYS A 262 17.19 6.21 -3.43
CA LYS A 262 17.90 6.61 -4.65
C LYS A 262 18.41 8.05 -4.60
N PRO A 263 17.59 9.08 -4.40
CA PRO A 263 18.07 10.46 -4.30
C PRO A 263 18.96 10.71 -3.07
N VAL A 264 18.70 10.00 -1.96
CA VAL A 264 19.53 10.09 -0.75
C VAL A 264 20.89 9.41 -0.91
N SER A 265 21.09 8.56 -1.94
CA SER A 265 22.38 7.89 -2.21
C SER A 265 23.51 8.84 -2.63
N TYR A 266 23.23 10.06 -3.00
CA TYR A 266 24.23 11.11 -3.18
C TYR A 266 24.79 11.64 -1.86
N THR A 267 24.13 11.33 -0.74
CA THR A 267 24.62 11.45 0.62
C THR A 267 25.12 10.09 1.09
N HIS A 268 26.10 10.00 1.97
CA HIS A 268 26.63 8.72 2.47
C HIS A 268 25.49 7.91 3.15
N LEU A 269 24.87 7.01 2.38
CA LEU A 269 23.80 6.13 2.86
C LEU A 269 24.44 4.86 3.45
N THR A 270 24.27 4.66 4.75
CA THR A 270 24.54 3.35 5.37
C THR A 270 23.24 2.57 5.44
N LEU A 271 23.18 1.44 4.76
CA LEU A 271 22.05 0.50 4.86
C LEU A 271 22.33 -0.50 5.98
N PRO A 272 21.39 -0.80 6.87
CA PRO A 272 21.57 -1.90 7.81
C PRO A 272 21.59 -3.21 7.04
N THR A 273 22.57 -4.01 7.35
CA THR A 273 22.73 -5.41 6.89
C THR A 273 21.70 -6.32 7.57
#